data_cebebce849e6b73d6b3646d237144d5e
#
_entry.id   cebebce849e6b73d6b3646d237144d5e
#
_cell.length_a   1.000
_cell.length_b   1.000
_cell.length_c   1.000
_cell.angle_alpha   90.00
_cell.angle_beta   90.00
_cell.angle_gamma   90.00
#
_symmetry.space_group_name_H-M   'P 1'
#
loop_
_entity.id
_entity.type
_entity.pdbx_description
1 polymer ?
#
loop_
_entity_poly.entity_id
_entity_poly.type
_entity_poly.pdbx_seq_one_letter_code
_entity_poly.pdbx_strand_id
1 'polypeptide(L)'
;MKNRNLSIGCFKGEKMISDKVLILFPYEININKGGPSGFLAPNLLDKLRDCFVLSQDIIKTHPEKITKKFDYLIKRILFLWKNRGKEKRKQKEEFFYKYYFEKSEAKNYRYIFFHETIHFERFRKYISENQVIILQSHSPEIPSVEYRNWAPLNTEEISFREKAEKEAFKRADIIVFPNEGCVSIYETLITDKSKIKYILSGAKKDYNNDGQKSYKLPEDKINLMYIGRRNKIKGFDIVLETFRRAREKRKDINLVIIGNGEKISEEGITDIGFSKNPIGWYNSADYLINANRQSYFDLSVIEALTTGIPIIMSDNFGHGYYKGKSSLIKTFDVNSPDELYEILTGNLEKRDYKKRENMELYEKNLTDGCYYERFKKFVREIMDTEG
;
A
#
# COMPACT_ATOMS: atom_id res chain seq x y z
N MET A 1 44.94 35.77 -41.05
CA MET A 1 44.44 34.44 -40.63
C MET A 1 44.39 34.39 -39.10
N LYS A 2 43.22 34.54 -38.48
CA LYS A 2 43.02 34.48 -37.02
C LYS A 2 42.24 33.23 -36.72
N ASN A 3 42.94 32.25 -36.15
CA ASN A 3 42.31 31.03 -35.59
C ASN A 3 41.45 31.40 -34.38
N ARG A 4 40.15 31.21 -34.48
CA ARG A 4 39.24 31.20 -33.34
C ARG A 4 39.21 29.78 -32.77
N ASN A 5 39.89 29.57 -31.65
CA ASN A 5 39.72 28.40 -30.83
C ASN A 5 38.34 28.50 -30.14
N LEU A 6 37.39 27.68 -30.58
CA LEU A 6 36.16 27.39 -29.85
C LEU A 6 36.52 26.47 -28.69
N SER A 7 36.59 27.02 -27.50
CA SER A 7 36.64 26.22 -26.27
C SER A 7 35.28 25.52 -26.08
N ILE A 8 35.27 24.25 -26.35
CA ILE A 8 34.16 23.35 -25.95
C ILE A 8 34.18 23.32 -24.43
N GLY A 9 33.21 23.99 -23.80
CA GLY A 9 32.97 23.94 -22.39
C GLY A 9 32.56 22.51 -22.01
N CYS A 10 33.48 21.81 -21.37
CA CYS A 10 33.22 20.53 -20.76
C CYS A 10 32.27 20.77 -19.57
N PHE A 11 30.96 20.51 -19.71
CA PHE A 11 30.07 20.42 -18.60
C PHE A 11 30.55 19.21 -17.75
N LYS A 12 31.16 19.50 -16.61
CA LYS A 12 31.40 18.50 -15.57
C LYS A 12 30.03 17.99 -15.13
N GLY A 13 29.61 16.84 -15.66
CA GLY A 13 28.43 16.11 -15.15
C GLY A 13 28.66 15.78 -13.68
N GLU A 14 27.87 16.36 -12.81
CA GLU A 14 27.88 15.97 -11.40
C GLU A 14 27.55 14.45 -11.36
N LYS A 15 28.44 13.65 -10.73
CA LYS A 15 28.27 12.21 -10.64
C LYS A 15 27.02 11.92 -9.79
N MET A 16 26.03 11.27 -10.36
CA MET A 16 24.82 10.89 -9.63
C MET A 16 25.11 9.82 -8.57
N ILE A 17 24.39 9.88 -7.45
CA ILE A 17 24.40 8.85 -6.43
C ILE A 17 23.72 7.61 -7.03
N SER A 18 24.46 6.53 -7.21
CA SER A 18 24.01 5.29 -7.87
C SER A 18 24.01 4.07 -6.95
N ASP A 19 24.52 4.20 -5.72
CA ASP A 19 24.60 3.14 -4.73
C ASP A 19 23.39 3.10 -3.79
N LYS A 20 22.42 3.98 -3.96
CA LYS A 20 21.18 4.05 -3.17
C LYS A 20 19.98 4.43 -4.01
N VAL A 21 18.83 3.90 -3.62
CA VAL A 21 17.52 4.29 -4.15
C VAL A 21 16.93 5.41 -3.29
N LEU A 22 16.53 6.51 -3.92
CA LEU A 22 15.74 7.55 -3.24
C LEU A 22 14.26 7.18 -3.27
N ILE A 23 13.65 6.97 -2.11
CA ILE A 23 12.20 6.88 -1.96
C ILE A 23 11.65 8.31 -1.86
N LEU A 24 11.08 8.80 -2.97
CA LEU A 24 10.57 10.17 -3.06
C LEU A 24 9.09 10.20 -2.66
N PHE A 25 8.84 10.48 -1.38
CA PHE A 25 7.50 10.51 -0.80
C PHE A 25 7.28 11.85 -0.06
N PRO A 26 6.41 12.76 -0.57
CA PRO A 26 6.33 14.14 -0.08
C PRO A 26 5.52 14.33 1.20
N TYR A 27 4.88 13.27 1.69
CA TYR A 27 4.05 13.32 2.90
C TYR A 27 4.71 12.59 4.07
N GLU A 28 4.16 12.80 5.26
CA GLU A 28 4.60 12.09 6.45
C GLU A 28 4.37 10.57 6.31
N ILE A 29 5.42 9.79 6.58
CA ILE A 29 5.35 8.34 6.70
C ILE A 29 4.93 7.99 8.12
N ASN A 30 3.76 7.37 8.28
CA ASN A 30 3.15 7.10 9.59
C ASN A 30 2.30 5.82 9.50
N ILE A 31 2.48 4.92 10.48
CA ILE A 31 1.78 3.63 10.54
C ILE A 31 0.25 3.78 10.68
N ASN A 32 -0.22 4.87 11.28
CA ASN A 32 -1.65 5.13 11.46
C ASN A 32 -2.33 5.69 10.19
N LYS A 33 -1.59 5.89 9.11
CA LYS A 33 -2.13 6.31 7.81
C LYS A 33 -2.31 5.09 6.91
N GLY A 34 -3.38 5.08 6.13
CA GLY A 34 -3.58 4.05 5.10
C GLY A 34 -2.68 4.25 3.88
N GLY A 35 -2.78 3.33 2.92
CA GLY A 35 -2.07 3.39 1.64
C GLY A 35 -0.55 3.34 1.77
N PRO A 36 0.20 4.03 0.87
CA PRO A 36 1.67 3.96 0.85
C PRO A 36 2.35 4.37 2.15
N SER A 37 1.81 5.35 2.88
CA SER A 37 2.35 5.78 4.17
C SER A 37 2.31 4.65 5.20
N GLY A 38 1.17 3.98 5.32
CA GLY A 38 0.99 2.83 6.21
C GLY A 38 1.82 1.61 5.82
N PHE A 39 2.14 1.46 4.52
CA PHE A 39 3.04 0.42 4.03
C PHE A 39 4.51 0.75 4.32
N LEU A 40 4.96 1.97 4.01
CA LEU A 40 6.35 2.39 4.19
C LEU A 40 6.78 2.43 5.66
N ALA A 41 5.88 2.84 6.55
CA ALA A 41 6.20 3.02 7.96
C ALA A 41 6.71 1.72 8.61
N PRO A 42 5.97 0.60 8.64
CA PRO A 42 6.43 -0.62 9.28
C PRO A 42 7.60 -1.28 8.54
N ASN A 43 7.67 -1.13 7.22
CA ASN A 43 8.61 -1.88 6.40
C ASN A 43 9.97 -1.20 6.23
N LEU A 44 10.04 0.14 6.25
CA LEU A 44 11.26 0.87 5.93
C LEU A 44 11.63 1.98 6.91
N LEU A 45 10.70 2.51 7.74
CA LEU A 45 10.99 3.71 8.54
C LEU A 45 12.12 3.48 9.56
N ASP A 46 12.13 2.33 10.23
CA ASP A 46 13.09 1.96 11.27
C ASP A 46 14.27 1.12 10.74
N LYS A 47 14.40 0.96 9.40
CA LYS A 47 15.45 0.14 8.78
C LYS A 47 16.73 0.94 8.54
N LEU A 48 17.85 0.24 8.44
CA LEU A 48 19.12 0.84 8.06
C LEU A 48 19.05 1.47 6.67
N ARG A 49 19.73 2.59 6.50
CA ARG A 49 19.79 3.34 5.22
C ARG A 49 21.00 2.92 4.37
N ASP A 50 21.31 1.61 4.35
CA ASP A 50 22.44 1.07 3.60
C ASP A 50 22.24 1.11 2.08
N CYS A 51 21.04 0.77 1.58
CA CYS A 51 20.72 0.70 0.16
C CYS A 51 19.65 1.71 -0.30
N PHE A 52 19.07 2.49 0.59
CA PHE A 52 18.05 3.48 0.25
C PHE A 52 18.12 4.72 1.14
N VAL A 53 17.42 5.77 0.72
CA VAL A 53 17.20 6.99 1.50
C VAL A 53 15.74 7.40 1.40
N LEU A 54 15.13 7.80 2.50
CA LEU A 54 13.84 8.47 2.49
C LEU A 54 14.05 9.96 2.25
N SER A 55 13.33 10.53 1.30
CA SER A 55 13.40 11.98 1.02
C SER A 55 13.20 12.86 2.26
N GLN A 56 12.42 12.37 3.23
CA GLN A 56 12.19 13.05 4.50
C GLN A 56 13.44 13.09 5.39
N ASP A 57 14.32 12.09 5.32
CA ASP A 57 15.55 12.06 6.11
C ASP A 57 16.48 13.18 5.64
N ILE A 58 16.63 13.37 4.32
CA ILE A 58 17.42 14.45 3.75
C ILE A 58 16.88 15.83 4.19
N ILE A 59 15.55 16.02 4.09
CA ILE A 59 14.92 17.29 4.45
C ILE A 59 15.05 17.62 5.93
N LYS A 60 15.08 16.60 6.81
CA LYS A 60 15.22 16.77 8.27
C LYS A 60 16.65 17.06 8.71
N THR A 61 17.65 16.53 8.01
CA THR A 61 19.08 16.69 8.38
C THR A 61 19.65 18.06 8.09
N HIS A 62 18.99 18.87 7.25
CA HIS A 62 19.43 20.25 7.03
C HIS A 62 19.23 21.11 8.30
N PRO A 63 20.30 21.66 8.92
CA PRO A 63 20.26 22.27 10.26
C PRO A 63 19.46 23.58 10.36
N GLU A 64 18.87 24.06 9.30
CA GLU A 64 18.19 25.34 9.21
C GLU A 64 16.71 25.32 9.60
N LYS A 65 16.37 24.81 10.80
CA LYS A 65 14.93 24.72 11.22
C LYS A 65 14.21 26.07 11.31
N ILE A 66 14.92 27.16 11.58
CA ILE A 66 14.32 28.51 11.72
C ILE A 66 14.30 29.23 10.37
N THR A 67 15.35 29.11 9.57
CA THR A 67 15.46 29.68 8.23
C THR A 67 14.57 28.98 7.20
N LYS A 68 14.19 27.70 7.40
CA LYS A 68 13.34 26.94 6.50
C LYS A 68 11.94 27.52 6.28
N LYS A 69 11.28 28.00 7.35
CA LYS A 69 9.97 28.67 7.18
C LYS A 69 10.09 29.98 6.40
N PHE A 70 11.16 30.71 6.67
CA PHE A 70 11.40 32.01 6.04
C PHE A 70 11.88 31.84 4.59
N ASP A 71 12.82 30.93 4.32
CA ASP A 71 13.28 30.57 2.97
C ASP A 71 12.12 30.03 2.11
N TYR A 72 11.32 29.13 2.67
CA TYR A 72 10.11 28.65 2.00
C TYR A 72 9.13 29.79 1.69
N LEU A 73 8.91 30.69 2.64
CA LEU A 73 7.98 31.81 2.47
C LEU A 73 8.48 32.79 1.40
N ILE A 74 9.75 33.17 1.42
CA ILE A 74 10.35 34.07 0.43
C ILE A 74 10.32 33.44 -0.96
N LYS A 75 10.80 32.20 -1.11
CA LYS A 75 10.79 31.49 -2.40
C LYS A 75 9.38 31.31 -2.92
N ARG A 76 8.40 31.05 -2.04
CA ARG A 76 6.98 30.98 -2.40
C ARG A 76 6.45 32.31 -2.90
N ILE A 77 6.77 33.43 -2.23
CA ILE A 77 6.34 34.78 -2.64
C ILE A 77 6.91 35.10 -4.01
N LEU A 78 8.22 34.88 -4.22
CA LEU A 78 8.90 35.10 -5.51
C LEU A 78 8.31 34.24 -6.62
N PHE A 79 8.01 32.96 -6.34
CA PHE A 79 7.39 32.05 -7.29
C PHE A 79 5.98 32.52 -7.68
N LEU A 80 5.15 32.90 -6.72
CA LEU A 80 3.79 33.37 -6.95
C LEU A 80 3.79 34.70 -7.72
N TRP A 81 4.76 35.57 -7.44
CA TRP A 81 4.94 36.81 -8.17
C TRP A 81 5.30 36.57 -9.64
N LYS A 82 6.24 35.66 -9.91
CA LYS A 82 6.69 35.29 -11.28
C LYS A 82 5.59 34.59 -12.10
N ASN A 83 4.65 33.92 -11.46
CA ASN A 83 3.57 33.14 -12.11
C ASN A 83 2.20 33.82 -11.97
N ARG A 84 2.14 35.13 -11.97
CA ARG A 84 0.88 35.90 -11.96
C ARG A 84 -0.02 35.45 -13.12
N GLY A 85 -1.30 35.15 -12.83
CA GLY A 85 -2.29 34.72 -13.81
C GLY A 85 -2.69 33.25 -13.79
N LYS A 86 -1.91 32.38 -13.13
CA LYS A 86 -2.36 30.98 -12.86
C LYS A 86 -3.25 30.92 -11.64
N GLU A 87 -4.14 29.94 -11.57
CA GLU A 87 -4.97 29.68 -10.39
C GLU A 87 -4.11 29.51 -9.13
N LYS A 88 -4.39 30.26 -8.07
CA LYS A 88 -3.58 30.31 -6.83
C LYS A 88 -3.32 28.94 -6.19
N ARG A 89 -4.29 28.01 -6.32
CA ARG A 89 -4.16 26.64 -5.77
C ARG A 89 -3.09 25.84 -6.55
N LYS A 90 -3.19 25.85 -7.88
CA LYS A 90 -2.23 25.15 -8.77
C LYS A 90 -0.81 25.69 -8.60
N GLN A 91 -0.66 27.00 -8.43
CA GLN A 91 0.64 27.64 -8.16
C GLN A 91 1.24 27.19 -6.81
N LYS A 92 0.44 27.12 -5.76
CA LYS A 92 0.91 26.68 -4.44
C LYS A 92 1.39 25.23 -4.49
N GLU A 93 0.64 24.39 -5.17
CA GLU A 93 0.95 22.98 -5.32
C GLU A 93 2.22 22.78 -6.16
N GLU A 94 2.33 23.47 -7.29
CA GLU A 94 3.51 23.46 -8.15
C GLU A 94 4.76 23.90 -7.40
N PHE A 95 4.65 24.98 -6.62
CA PHE A 95 5.76 25.45 -5.78
C PHE A 95 6.15 24.41 -4.73
N PHE A 96 5.19 23.78 -4.07
CA PHE A 96 5.45 22.74 -3.05
C PHE A 96 6.27 21.57 -3.63
N TYR A 97 5.85 21.01 -4.76
CA TYR A 97 6.55 19.88 -5.38
C TYR A 97 7.93 20.26 -5.91
N LYS A 98 8.08 21.45 -6.52
CA LYS A 98 9.40 21.97 -6.93
C LYS A 98 10.34 22.11 -5.74
N TYR A 99 9.88 22.79 -4.70
CA TYR A 99 10.67 23.01 -3.48
C TYR A 99 11.04 21.69 -2.81
N TYR A 100 10.09 20.75 -2.74
CA TYR A 100 10.32 19.43 -2.16
C TYR A 100 11.38 18.64 -2.95
N PHE A 101 11.30 18.64 -4.29
CA PHE A 101 12.26 17.98 -5.16
C PHE A 101 13.68 18.53 -4.98
N GLU A 102 13.82 19.85 -4.92
CA GLU A 102 15.10 20.52 -4.67
C GLU A 102 15.66 20.18 -3.28
N LYS A 103 14.82 20.24 -2.24
CA LYS A 103 15.25 20.01 -0.86
C LYS A 103 15.50 18.54 -0.51
N SER A 104 14.91 17.63 -1.22
CA SER A 104 15.22 16.19 -1.13
C SER A 104 16.44 15.79 -1.94
N GLU A 105 17.09 16.75 -2.61
CA GLU A 105 18.25 16.51 -3.49
C GLU A 105 18.00 15.45 -4.56
N ALA A 106 16.73 15.27 -4.96
CA ALA A 106 16.29 14.17 -5.82
C ALA A 106 17.02 14.14 -7.17
N LYS A 107 17.47 15.31 -7.68
CA LYS A 107 18.25 15.40 -8.92
C LYS A 107 19.59 14.65 -8.84
N ASN A 108 20.14 14.41 -7.65
CA ASN A 108 21.44 13.80 -7.44
C ASN A 108 21.36 12.24 -7.42
N TYR A 109 20.17 11.66 -7.36
CA TYR A 109 19.99 10.21 -7.29
C TYR A 109 19.69 9.63 -8.67
N ARG A 110 20.38 8.54 -9.01
CA ARG A 110 20.13 7.77 -10.23
C ARG A 110 18.80 7.04 -10.18
N TYR A 111 18.45 6.45 -9.05
CA TYR A 111 17.25 5.64 -8.84
C TYR A 111 16.25 6.37 -7.97
N ILE A 112 15.03 6.59 -8.49
CA ILE A 112 13.93 7.21 -7.73
C ILE A 112 12.77 6.23 -7.67
N PHE A 113 12.31 5.93 -6.45
CA PHE A 113 11.18 5.05 -6.21
C PHE A 113 9.94 5.85 -5.80
N PHE A 114 8.90 5.71 -6.60
CA PHE A 114 7.57 6.26 -6.37
C PHE A 114 6.60 5.20 -5.89
N HIS A 115 5.87 5.49 -4.84
CA HIS A 115 4.81 4.63 -4.29
C HIS A 115 3.39 5.07 -4.67
N GLU A 116 3.27 6.08 -5.52
CA GLU A 116 1.99 6.56 -6.08
C GLU A 116 2.21 7.22 -7.45
N THR A 117 1.29 6.97 -8.36
CA THR A 117 1.30 7.55 -9.71
C THR A 117 1.14 9.06 -9.71
N ILE A 118 0.35 9.59 -8.75
CA ILE A 118 0.15 11.03 -8.58
C ILE A 118 1.45 11.72 -8.20
N HIS A 119 2.23 11.15 -7.30
CA HIS A 119 3.52 11.74 -6.92
C HIS A 119 4.47 11.78 -8.12
N PHE A 120 4.53 10.70 -8.91
CA PHE A 120 5.32 10.72 -10.14
C PHE A 120 4.89 11.88 -11.05
N GLU A 121 3.61 12.03 -11.37
CA GLU A 121 3.12 13.09 -12.26
C GLU A 121 3.43 14.49 -11.73
N ARG A 122 3.33 14.71 -10.42
CA ARG A 122 3.66 15.99 -9.77
C ARG A 122 5.16 16.33 -9.88
N PHE A 123 6.03 15.32 -9.83
CA PHE A 123 7.48 15.50 -9.93
C PHE A 123 8.02 15.36 -11.35
N ARG A 124 7.27 14.80 -12.30
CA ARG A 124 7.71 14.40 -13.64
C ARG A 124 8.56 15.45 -14.37
N LYS A 125 8.18 16.70 -14.32
CA LYS A 125 8.89 17.79 -15.02
C LYS A 125 10.25 18.16 -14.43
N TYR A 126 10.61 17.60 -13.26
CA TYR A 126 11.90 17.82 -12.60
C TYR A 126 12.84 16.62 -12.75
N ILE A 127 12.30 15.49 -13.20
CA ILE A 127 13.01 14.23 -13.40
C ILE A 127 13.78 14.32 -14.71
N SER A 128 15.06 13.93 -14.71
CA SER A 128 15.88 13.86 -15.90
C SER A 128 15.77 12.49 -16.60
N GLU A 129 16.11 12.44 -17.89
CA GLU A 129 16.03 11.22 -18.71
C GLU A 129 16.96 10.10 -18.24
N ASN A 130 18.09 10.46 -17.65
CA ASN A 130 19.08 9.52 -17.13
C ASN A 130 18.75 8.99 -15.72
N GLN A 131 17.63 9.41 -15.11
CA GLN A 131 17.15 8.81 -13.86
C GLN A 131 16.29 7.57 -14.12
N VAL A 132 16.56 6.51 -13.38
CA VAL A 132 15.78 5.26 -13.41
C VAL A 132 14.59 5.40 -12.47
N ILE A 133 13.40 5.21 -13.02
CA ILE A 133 12.14 5.34 -12.28
C ILE A 133 11.60 3.98 -11.89
N ILE A 134 11.47 3.77 -10.58
CA ILE A 134 10.84 2.60 -9.99
C ILE A 134 9.45 3.02 -9.52
N LEU A 135 8.42 2.27 -9.89
CA LEU A 135 7.03 2.55 -9.56
C LEU A 135 6.38 1.37 -8.85
N GLN A 136 5.74 1.60 -7.71
CA GLN A 136 4.82 0.68 -7.07
C GLN A 136 3.52 1.42 -6.74
N SER A 137 2.39 0.97 -7.29
CA SER A 137 1.08 1.41 -6.83
C SER A 137 0.60 0.49 -5.71
N HIS A 138 -0.16 1.02 -4.76
CA HIS A 138 -0.69 0.28 -3.61
C HIS A 138 -2.22 0.18 -3.61
N SER A 139 -2.86 0.62 -4.68
CA SER A 139 -4.31 0.55 -4.79
C SER A 139 -4.76 -0.84 -5.25
N PRO A 140 -5.85 -1.39 -4.68
CA PRO A 140 -6.48 -2.62 -5.17
C PRO A 140 -7.19 -2.45 -6.52
N GLU A 141 -7.36 -1.24 -6.99
CA GLU A 141 -7.91 -0.86 -8.29
C GLU A 141 -6.96 0.11 -8.99
N ILE A 142 -7.18 0.37 -10.26
CA ILE A 142 -6.54 1.51 -10.93
C ILE A 142 -6.88 2.78 -10.14
N PRO A 143 -5.90 3.64 -9.79
CA PRO A 143 -6.11 4.76 -8.85
C PRO A 143 -7.22 5.75 -9.25
N SER A 144 -7.41 6.00 -10.55
CA SER A 144 -8.52 6.84 -11.05
C SER A 144 -9.89 6.18 -10.84
N VAL A 145 -9.96 4.85 -10.99
CA VAL A 145 -11.18 4.07 -10.77
C VAL A 145 -11.53 4.05 -9.29
N GLU A 146 -10.56 3.75 -8.42
CA GLU A 146 -10.78 3.80 -6.96
C GLU A 146 -11.26 5.20 -6.55
N TYR A 147 -10.63 6.26 -7.05
CA TYR A 147 -11.03 7.64 -6.71
C TYR A 147 -12.44 7.98 -7.21
N ARG A 148 -12.82 7.53 -8.41
CA ARG A 148 -14.17 7.75 -8.95
C ARG A 148 -15.25 7.15 -8.06
N ASN A 149 -15.00 6.02 -7.41
CA ASN A 149 -15.92 5.40 -6.46
C ASN A 149 -16.14 6.26 -5.20
N TRP A 150 -15.19 7.14 -4.86
CA TRP A 150 -15.27 8.05 -3.70
C TRP A 150 -15.80 9.43 -4.04
N ALA A 151 -15.43 9.97 -5.18
CA ALA A 151 -15.74 11.33 -5.59
C ALA A 151 -16.13 11.39 -7.08
N PRO A 152 -17.26 10.79 -7.46
CA PRO A 152 -17.64 10.63 -8.88
C PRO A 152 -17.86 11.97 -9.61
N LEU A 153 -18.22 13.03 -8.89
CA LEU A 153 -18.45 14.36 -9.45
C LEU A 153 -17.17 15.19 -9.64
N ASN A 154 -16.05 14.75 -9.10
CA ASN A 154 -14.77 15.47 -9.24
C ASN A 154 -14.04 15.05 -10.52
N THR A 155 -14.61 15.43 -11.66
CA THR A 155 -14.11 15.03 -12.99
C THR A 155 -12.70 15.54 -13.30
N GLU A 156 -12.32 16.73 -12.80
CA GLU A 156 -10.97 17.29 -12.98
C GLU A 156 -9.91 16.42 -12.30
N GLU A 157 -10.15 16.02 -11.05
CA GLU A 157 -9.21 15.16 -10.33
C GLU A 157 -9.17 13.74 -10.90
N ILE A 158 -10.32 13.20 -11.36
CA ILE A 158 -10.37 11.90 -12.04
C ILE A 158 -9.50 11.94 -13.29
N SER A 159 -9.70 12.94 -14.17
CA SER A 159 -8.90 13.09 -15.39
C SER A 159 -7.42 13.29 -15.10
N PHE A 160 -7.08 14.02 -14.03
CA PHE A 160 -5.69 14.17 -13.60
C PHE A 160 -5.09 12.83 -13.20
N ARG A 161 -5.82 11.97 -12.45
CA ARG A 161 -5.36 10.65 -12.03
C ARG A 161 -5.21 9.69 -13.20
N GLU A 162 -6.16 9.69 -14.15
CA GLU A 162 -6.08 8.90 -15.40
C GLU A 162 -4.84 9.26 -16.21
N LYS A 163 -4.49 10.53 -16.28
CA LYS A 163 -3.25 10.97 -16.92
C LYS A 163 -2.03 10.53 -16.12
N ALA A 164 -2.05 10.74 -14.80
CA ALA A 164 -0.93 10.43 -13.92
C ALA A 164 -0.56 8.95 -13.96
N GLU A 165 -1.54 8.04 -13.93
CA GLU A 165 -1.29 6.60 -14.00
C GLU A 165 -0.74 6.18 -15.36
N LYS A 166 -1.29 6.67 -16.47
CA LYS A 166 -0.78 6.38 -17.81
C LYS A 166 0.68 6.84 -17.98
N GLU A 167 0.97 8.09 -17.59
CA GLU A 167 2.32 8.64 -17.72
C GLU A 167 3.32 7.97 -16.76
N ALA A 168 2.90 7.61 -15.55
CA ALA A 168 3.75 6.93 -14.59
C ALA A 168 4.13 5.51 -15.08
N PHE A 169 3.17 4.72 -15.49
CA PHE A 169 3.42 3.35 -16.00
C PHE A 169 4.21 3.35 -17.30
N LYS A 170 3.95 4.32 -18.19
CA LYS A 170 4.72 4.49 -19.44
C LYS A 170 6.18 4.84 -19.16
N ARG A 171 6.46 5.77 -18.21
CA ARG A 171 7.81 6.26 -17.91
C ARG A 171 8.60 5.34 -17.00
N ALA A 172 7.92 4.55 -16.17
CA ALA A 172 8.61 3.63 -15.26
C ALA A 172 9.54 2.71 -16.04
N ASP A 173 10.77 2.60 -15.55
CA ASP A 173 11.78 1.64 -16.05
C ASP A 173 11.59 0.30 -15.34
N ILE A 174 11.12 0.33 -14.09
CA ILE A 174 10.84 -0.84 -13.27
C ILE A 174 9.48 -0.65 -12.59
N ILE A 175 8.61 -1.68 -12.70
CA ILE A 175 7.29 -1.71 -12.05
C ILE A 175 7.30 -2.81 -11.01
N VAL A 176 7.02 -2.45 -9.75
CA VAL A 176 7.07 -3.40 -8.63
C VAL A 176 5.66 -3.79 -8.20
N PHE A 177 5.44 -5.10 -8.07
CA PHE A 177 4.23 -5.69 -7.48
C PHE A 177 4.57 -6.61 -6.30
N PRO A 178 3.64 -6.83 -5.36
CA PRO A 178 3.83 -7.82 -4.29
C PRO A 178 4.00 -9.24 -4.81
N ASN A 179 3.18 -9.64 -5.79
CA ASN A 179 3.21 -10.94 -6.45
C ASN A 179 2.55 -10.87 -7.84
N GLU A 180 2.61 -11.97 -8.57
CA GLU A 180 2.11 -12.06 -9.96
C GLU A 180 0.60 -11.78 -10.07
N GLY A 181 -0.20 -12.20 -9.09
CA GLY A 181 -1.64 -11.99 -9.10
C GLY A 181 -2.03 -10.51 -9.12
N CYS A 182 -1.17 -9.62 -8.62
CA CYS A 182 -1.44 -8.17 -8.62
C CYS A 182 -1.31 -7.52 -10.01
N VAL A 183 -0.62 -8.16 -10.95
CA VAL A 183 -0.32 -7.58 -12.27
C VAL A 183 -1.59 -7.32 -13.08
N SER A 184 -2.54 -8.25 -13.03
CA SER A 184 -3.80 -8.16 -13.80
C SER A 184 -4.66 -6.94 -13.43
N ILE A 185 -4.51 -6.39 -12.23
CA ILE A 185 -5.20 -5.15 -11.81
C ILE A 185 -4.79 -3.97 -12.69
N TYR A 186 -3.54 -3.96 -13.13
CA TYR A 186 -2.93 -2.85 -13.89
C TYR A 186 -2.62 -3.20 -15.35
N GLU A 187 -3.15 -4.32 -15.85
CA GLU A 187 -2.79 -4.85 -17.18
C GLU A 187 -3.01 -3.83 -18.31
N THR A 188 -4.03 -3.00 -18.20
CA THR A 188 -4.31 -1.95 -19.21
C THR A 188 -3.31 -0.79 -19.21
N LEU A 189 -2.49 -0.66 -18.17
CA LEU A 189 -1.47 0.37 -18.03
C LEU A 189 -0.06 -0.14 -18.36
N ILE A 190 0.14 -1.46 -18.32
CA ILE A 190 1.43 -2.10 -18.53
C ILE A 190 1.63 -2.36 -20.01
N THR A 191 2.58 -1.65 -20.62
CA THR A 191 2.92 -1.83 -22.05
C THR A 191 4.07 -2.81 -22.28
N ASP A 192 4.89 -3.03 -21.24
CA ASP A 192 6.05 -3.90 -21.29
C ASP A 192 6.18 -4.71 -19.99
N LYS A 193 5.89 -6.01 -20.09
CA LYS A 193 5.94 -6.93 -18.93
C LYS A 193 7.37 -7.24 -18.46
N SER A 194 8.40 -6.98 -19.28
CA SER A 194 9.81 -7.18 -18.88
C SER A 194 10.26 -6.25 -17.75
N LYS A 195 9.57 -5.11 -17.58
CA LYS A 195 9.82 -4.14 -16.51
C LYS A 195 9.30 -4.58 -15.13
N ILE A 196 8.55 -5.68 -15.07
CA ILE A 196 7.90 -6.12 -13.82
C ILE A 196 8.92 -6.83 -12.93
N LYS A 197 8.91 -6.45 -11.66
CA LYS A 197 9.64 -7.10 -10.56
C LYS A 197 8.70 -7.36 -9.39
N TYR A 198 9.04 -8.35 -8.57
CA TYR A 198 8.20 -8.75 -7.45
C TYR A 198 8.92 -8.56 -6.12
N ILE A 199 8.28 -7.83 -5.19
CA ILE A 199 8.75 -7.69 -3.80
C ILE A 199 7.55 -7.97 -2.90
N LEU A 200 7.46 -9.19 -2.40
CA LEU A 200 6.37 -9.60 -1.51
C LEU A 200 6.31 -8.70 -0.28
N SER A 201 5.15 -8.13 -0.02
CA SER A 201 4.94 -7.20 1.10
C SER A 201 5.15 -7.87 2.46
N GLY A 202 5.42 -7.06 3.46
CA GLY A 202 5.50 -7.47 4.85
C GLY A 202 4.73 -6.51 5.76
N ALA A 203 4.56 -6.89 7.00
CA ALA A 203 4.02 -6.05 8.05
C ALA A 203 4.77 -6.28 9.37
N LYS A 204 4.79 -5.27 10.24
CA LYS A 204 5.39 -5.37 11.57
C LYS A 204 4.37 -5.98 12.54
N LYS A 205 4.78 -6.94 13.34
CA LYS A 205 3.95 -7.51 14.40
C LYS A 205 3.77 -6.49 15.53
N ASP A 206 2.54 -6.32 16.00
CA ASP A 206 2.27 -5.54 17.21
C ASP A 206 2.41 -6.43 18.45
N TYR A 207 3.58 -6.37 19.09
CA TYR A 207 3.87 -7.15 20.28
C TYR A 207 3.09 -6.72 21.52
N ASN A 208 2.50 -5.53 21.55
CA ASN A 208 1.76 -5.05 22.73
C ASN A 208 0.41 -5.76 22.91
N ASN A 209 -0.10 -6.40 21.86
CA ASN A 209 -1.38 -7.10 21.84
C ASN A 209 -1.24 -8.60 21.56
N ASP A 210 -0.03 -9.16 21.68
CA ASP A 210 0.25 -10.56 21.34
C ASP A 210 -0.45 -11.54 22.30
N GLY A 211 -1.30 -12.41 21.74
CA GLY A 211 -1.87 -13.58 22.43
C GLY A 211 -2.99 -13.30 23.43
N GLN A 212 -3.36 -12.07 23.74
CA GLN A 212 -4.45 -11.77 24.67
C GLN A 212 -5.78 -11.56 23.96
N LYS A 213 -6.84 -12.28 24.41
CA LYS A 213 -8.21 -11.95 24.03
C LYS A 213 -8.55 -10.58 24.63
N SER A 214 -8.75 -9.57 23.78
CA SER A 214 -9.01 -8.20 24.22
C SER A 214 -10.49 -7.89 24.37
N TYR A 215 -11.37 -8.68 23.75
CA TYR A 215 -12.81 -8.39 23.67
C TYR A 215 -13.66 -9.61 23.99
N LYS A 216 -14.76 -9.38 24.72
CA LYS A 216 -15.74 -10.44 24.99
C LYS A 216 -16.66 -10.60 23.78
N LEU A 217 -16.69 -11.81 23.26
CA LEU A 217 -17.60 -12.26 22.20
C LEU A 217 -18.44 -13.42 22.75
N PRO A 218 -19.61 -13.74 22.13
CA PRO A 218 -20.44 -14.88 22.55
C PRO A 218 -19.63 -16.18 22.59
N GLU A 219 -19.47 -16.77 23.78
CA GLU A 219 -18.64 -17.97 23.99
C GLU A 219 -19.28 -19.24 23.42
N ASP A 220 -20.61 -19.28 23.35
CA ASP A 220 -21.40 -20.36 22.78
C ASP A 220 -21.48 -20.35 21.25
N LYS A 221 -20.90 -19.32 20.60
CA LYS A 221 -20.92 -19.13 19.13
C LYS A 221 -19.54 -19.22 18.52
N ILE A 222 -19.47 -19.63 17.26
CA ILE A 222 -18.29 -19.45 16.41
C ILE A 222 -18.31 -18.02 15.89
N ASN A 223 -17.32 -17.23 16.29
CA ASN A 223 -17.25 -15.81 15.97
C ASN A 223 -16.48 -15.59 14.66
N LEU A 224 -17.21 -15.30 13.60
CA LEU A 224 -16.72 -14.95 12.29
C LEU A 224 -16.53 -13.43 12.27
N MET A 225 -15.38 -12.93 11.82
CA MET A 225 -15.09 -11.51 11.84
C MET A 225 -14.90 -10.97 10.42
N TYR A 226 -15.54 -9.86 10.13
CA TYR A 226 -15.24 -8.99 9.00
C TYR A 226 -14.59 -7.71 9.51
N ILE A 227 -13.49 -7.30 8.90
CA ILE A 227 -12.84 -6.02 9.18
C ILE A 227 -12.50 -5.27 7.90
N GLY A 228 -12.98 -4.03 7.77
CA GLY A 228 -12.72 -3.19 6.60
C GLY A 228 -13.84 -2.21 6.27
N ARG A 229 -13.64 -1.53 5.14
CA ARG A 229 -14.66 -0.63 4.57
C ARG A 229 -15.87 -1.44 4.11
N ARG A 230 -17.08 -1.00 4.45
CA ARG A 230 -18.34 -1.69 4.08
C ARG A 230 -18.74 -1.33 2.64
N ASN A 231 -17.96 -1.75 1.66
CA ASN A 231 -18.20 -1.50 0.24
C ASN A 231 -18.08 -2.77 -0.60
N LYS A 232 -18.50 -2.67 -1.87
CA LYS A 232 -18.51 -3.79 -2.81
C LYS A 232 -17.12 -4.35 -3.10
N ILE A 233 -16.09 -3.50 -3.18
CA ILE A 233 -14.70 -3.93 -3.45
C ILE A 233 -14.20 -4.84 -2.35
N LYS A 234 -14.52 -4.52 -1.08
CA LYS A 234 -14.17 -5.34 0.08
C LYS A 234 -15.15 -6.50 0.32
N GLY A 235 -16.13 -6.70 -0.57
CA GLY A 235 -17.05 -7.83 -0.52
C GLY A 235 -17.94 -7.87 0.72
N PHE A 236 -18.20 -6.72 1.36
CA PHE A 236 -19.03 -6.67 2.56
C PHE A 236 -20.42 -7.19 2.31
N ASP A 237 -21.01 -6.91 1.17
CA ASP A 237 -22.29 -7.42 0.71
C ASP A 237 -22.28 -8.96 0.60
N ILE A 238 -21.23 -9.55 0.04
CA ILE A 238 -21.07 -11.02 -0.05
C ILE A 238 -21.05 -11.63 1.36
N VAL A 239 -20.23 -11.08 2.25
CA VAL A 239 -20.11 -11.60 3.62
C VAL A 239 -21.44 -11.54 4.36
N LEU A 240 -22.11 -10.38 4.30
CA LEU A 240 -23.37 -10.17 5.03
C LEU A 240 -24.50 -11.04 4.50
N GLU A 241 -24.67 -11.11 3.19
CA GLU A 241 -25.71 -11.89 2.54
C GLU A 241 -25.50 -13.40 2.77
N THR A 242 -24.27 -13.88 2.55
CA THR A 242 -23.93 -15.28 2.77
C THR A 242 -24.06 -15.67 4.24
N PHE A 243 -23.66 -14.79 5.16
CA PHE A 243 -23.86 -15.03 6.59
C PHE A 243 -25.35 -15.16 6.95
N ARG A 244 -26.21 -14.27 6.45
CA ARG A 244 -27.66 -14.34 6.69
C ARG A 244 -28.24 -15.67 6.22
N ARG A 245 -27.90 -16.11 5.02
CA ARG A 245 -28.30 -17.42 4.47
C ARG A 245 -27.78 -18.58 5.34
N ALA A 246 -26.52 -18.53 5.78
CA ALA A 246 -25.93 -19.55 6.63
C ALA A 246 -26.61 -19.63 8.01
N ARG A 247 -27.04 -18.49 8.58
CA ARG A 247 -27.77 -18.40 9.84
C ARG A 247 -29.14 -19.12 9.82
N GLU A 248 -29.76 -19.31 8.67
CA GLU A 248 -30.98 -20.09 8.54
C GLU A 248 -30.76 -21.56 8.94
N LYS A 249 -29.58 -22.11 8.56
CA LYS A 249 -29.18 -23.47 8.86
C LYS A 249 -28.43 -23.65 10.19
N ARG A 250 -27.59 -22.65 10.55
CA ARG A 250 -26.69 -22.70 11.72
C ARG A 250 -26.94 -21.55 12.68
N LYS A 251 -27.41 -21.82 13.88
CA LYS A 251 -27.64 -20.79 14.90
C LYS A 251 -26.42 -20.55 15.81
N ASP A 252 -25.40 -21.40 15.68
CA ASP A 252 -24.15 -21.36 16.46
C ASP A 252 -23.06 -20.46 15.90
N ILE A 253 -23.32 -19.71 14.81
CA ILE A 253 -22.39 -18.71 14.26
C ILE A 253 -22.82 -17.29 14.63
N ASN A 254 -21.83 -16.38 14.82
CA ASN A 254 -21.99 -14.95 15.07
C ASN A 254 -21.06 -14.16 14.15
N LEU A 255 -21.55 -13.09 13.50
CA LEU A 255 -20.74 -12.22 12.65
C LEU A 255 -20.35 -10.96 13.41
N VAL A 256 -19.06 -10.75 13.61
CA VAL A 256 -18.49 -9.54 14.20
C VAL A 256 -18.08 -8.61 13.07
N ILE A 257 -18.66 -7.41 13.01
CA ILE A 257 -18.40 -6.44 11.94
C ILE A 257 -17.61 -5.27 12.50
N ILE A 258 -16.44 -5.01 11.91
CA ILE A 258 -15.56 -3.91 12.28
C ILE A 258 -15.32 -3.04 11.06
N GLY A 259 -15.65 -1.75 11.16
CA GLY A 259 -15.52 -0.76 10.09
C GLY A 259 -16.66 0.25 10.10
N ASN A 260 -16.39 1.43 9.53
CA ASN A 260 -17.38 2.49 9.41
C ASN A 260 -18.49 2.09 8.43
N GLY A 261 -19.72 2.45 8.76
CA GLY A 261 -20.91 2.25 7.94
C GLY A 261 -22.18 2.33 8.78
N GLU A 262 -23.33 2.17 8.15
CA GLU A 262 -24.61 2.07 8.84
C GLU A 262 -24.62 0.89 9.80
N LYS A 263 -25.12 1.12 11.03
CA LYS A 263 -25.14 0.09 12.08
C LYS A 263 -26.16 -0.99 11.75
N ILE A 264 -25.73 -2.24 11.83
CA ILE A 264 -26.58 -3.40 11.63
C ILE A 264 -26.97 -3.95 13.01
N SER A 265 -28.28 -4.06 13.23
CA SER A 265 -28.86 -4.57 14.47
C SER A 265 -29.73 -5.78 14.15
N GLU A 266 -29.09 -6.95 14.03
CA GLU A 266 -29.72 -8.21 13.68
C GLU A 266 -29.24 -9.32 14.63
N GLU A 267 -30.06 -10.35 14.85
CA GLU A 267 -29.69 -11.51 15.67
C GLU A 267 -28.49 -12.24 15.05
N GLY A 268 -27.47 -12.53 15.88
CA GLY A 268 -26.24 -13.19 15.46
C GLY A 268 -25.24 -12.25 14.77
N ILE A 269 -25.47 -10.92 14.79
CA ILE A 269 -24.52 -9.91 14.32
C ILE A 269 -24.11 -9.03 15.50
N THR A 270 -22.80 -8.90 15.68
CA THR A 270 -22.16 -7.98 16.62
C THR A 270 -21.47 -6.88 15.84
N ASP A 271 -22.16 -5.76 15.63
CA ASP A 271 -21.61 -4.61 14.90
C ASP A 271 -20.92 -3.64 15.83
N ILE A 272 -19.60 -3.56 15.72
CA ILE A 272 -18.72 -2.74 16.57
C ILE A 272 -18.54 -1.32 16.00
N GLY A 273 -18.69 -1.15 14.68
CA GLY A 273 -18.25 0.08 14.02
C GLY A 273 -16.72 0.16 13.90
N PHE A 274 -16.15 1.38 13.95
CA PHE A 274 -14.70 1.57 13.82
C PHE A 274 -13.96 1.17 15.10
N SER A 275 -12.86 0.45 14.96
CA SER A 275 -11.93 0.13 16.05
C SER A 275 -10.50 0.51 15.68
N LYS A 276 -9.75 1.05 16.66
CA LYS A 276 -8.31 1.35 16.54
C LYS A 276 -7.42 0.17 16.90
N ASN A 277 -7.99 -0.92 17.45
CA ASN A 277 -7.24 -2.11 17.85
C ASN A 277 -7.71 -3.34 17.06
N PRO A 278 -7.30 -3.50 15.79
CA PRO A 278 -7.63 -4.67 14.99
C PRO A 278 -7.04 -5.96 15.57
N ILE A 279 -5.84 -5.92 16.14
CA ILE A 279 -5.15 -7.08 16.69
C ILE A 279 -5.94 -7.72 17.83
N GLY A 280 -6.48 -6.91 18.75
CA GLY A 280 -7.34 -7.42 19.83
C GLY A 280 -8.57 -8.15 19.31
N TRP A 281 -9.14 -7.69 18.20
CA TRP A 281 -10.27 -8.36 17.56
C TRP A 281 -9.86 -9.66 16.86
N TYR A 282 -8.70 -9.70 16.15
CA TYR A 282 -8.16 -10.94 15.58
C TYR A 282 -7.89 -12.00 16.68
N ASN A 283 -7.41 -11.56 17.85
CA ASN A 283 -7.19 -12.45 18.98
C ASN A 283 -8.49 -12.98 19.61
N SER A 284 -9.62 -12.27 19.44
CA SER A 284 -10.89 -12.60 20.08
C SER A 284 -11.82 -13.47 19.22
N ALA A 285 -11.70 -13.35 17.89
CA ALA A 285 -12.54 -14.09 16.94
C ALA A 285 -11.98 -15.47 16.62
N ASP A 286 -12.86 -16.33 16.07
CA ASP A 286 -12.49 -17.67 15.62
C ASP A 286 -12.01 -17.70 14.18
N TYR A 287 -12.58 -16.86 13.31
CA TYR A 287 -12.20 -16.75 11.89
C TYR A 287 -12.24 -15.30 11.42
N LEU A 288 -11.29 -14.93 10.56
CA LEU A 288 -11.41 -13.76 9.71
C LEU A 288 -12.07 -14.15 8.40
N ILE A 289 -13.07 -13.38 7.94
CA ILE A 289 -13.62 -13.48 6.58
C ILE A 289 -13.18 -12.26 5.77
N ASN A 290 -12.55 -12.52 4.63
CA ASN A 290 -12.11 -11.50 3.68
C ASN A 290 -12.59 -11.87 2.26
N ALA A 291 -13.69 -11.25 1.81
CA ALA A 291 -14.34 -11.54 0.54
C ALA A 291 -14.03 -10.47 -0.54
N ASN A 292 -12.81 -9.94 -0.56
CA ASN A 292 -12.44 -8.89 -1.51
C ASN A 292 -12.69 -9.33 -2.95
N ARG A 293 -13.48 -8.55 -3.69
CA ARG A 293 -13.64 -8.74 -5.14
C ARG A 293 -12.38 -8.40 -5.91
N GLN A 294 -11.55 -7.53 -5.34
CA GLN A 294 -10.26 -7.17 -5.90
C GLN A 294 -9.25 -7.00 -4.77
N SER A 295 -8.17 -7.75 -4.81
CA SER A 295 -7.17 -7.79 -3.75
C SER A 295 -5.78 -7.48 -4.29
N TYR A 296 -5.10 -6.51 -3.66
CA TYR A 296 -3.72 -6.17 -4.04
C TYR A 296 -2.67 -6.92 -3.22
N PHE A 297 -2.95 -7.48 -2.13
CA PHE A 297 -2.12 -8.08 -1.09
C PHE A 297 -2.29 -7.31 0.24
N ASP A 298 -3.46 -7.47 0.83
CA ASP A 298 -3.91 -6.64 1.94
C ASP A 298 -3.05 -6.78 3.20
N LEU A 299 -2.60 -5.67 3.74
CA LEU A 299 -1.88 -5.64 5.03
C LEU A 299 -2.72 -6.21 6.17
N SER A 300 -4.05 -6.04 6.15
CA SER A 300 -4.95 -6.60 7.16
C SER A 300 -4.93 -8.13 7.22
N VAL A 301 -4.67 -8.81 6.08
CA VAL A 301 -4.47 -10.27 6.05
C VAL A 301 -3.13 -10.61 6.70
N ILE A 302 -2.06 -9.89 6.37
CA ILE A 302 -0.74 -10.12 6.99
C ILE A 302 -0.82 -9.87 8.51
N GLU A 303 -1.50 -8.81 8.95
CA GLU A 303 -1.72 -8.52 10.37
C GLU A 303 -2.51 -9.64 11.06
N ALA A 304 -3.56 -10.17 10.43
CA ALA A 304 -4.32 -11.29 10.95
C ALA A 304 -3.45 -12.55 11.15
N LEU A 305 -2.56 -12.85 10.18
CA LEU A 305 -1.64 -13.99 10.28
C LEU A 305 -0.72 -13.89 11.51
N THR A 306 -0.37 -12.68 11.96
CA THR A 306 0.47 -12.49 13.17
C THR A 306 -0.17 -13.06 14.44
N THR A 307 -1.50 -13.16 14.46
CA THR A 307 -2.27 -13.68 15.59
C THR A 307 -2.57 -15.17 15.48
N GLY A 308 -2.32 -15.77 14.32
CA GLY A 308 -2.65 -17.17 14.03
C GLY A 308 -4.14 -17.43 13.81
N ILE A 309 -4.98 -16.39 13.63
CA ILE A 309 -6.41 -16.58 13.36
C ILE A 309 -6.61 -17.37 12.05
N PRO A 310 -7.48 -18.38 12.02
CA PRO A 310 -7.95 -19.00 10.78
C PRO A 310 -8.60 -17.95 9.85
N ILE A 311 -8.36 -18.09 8.53
CA ILE A 311 -8.84 -17.13 7.54
C ILE A 311 -9.67 -17.83 6.48
N ILE A 312 -10.84 -17.25 6.17
CA ILE A 312 -11.67 -17.60 5.02
C ILE A 312 -11.60 -16.42 4.06
N MET A 313 -11.04 -16.62 2.86
CA MET A 313 -10.77 -15.49 1.97
C MET A 313 -10.96 -15.82 0.50
N SER A 314 -11.28 -14.79 -0.29
CA SER A 314 -11.26 -14.91 -1.75
C SER A 314 -9.83 -15.18 -2.25
N ASP A 315 -9.69 -16.04 -3.28
CA ASP A 315 -8.38 -16.45 -3.83
C ASP A 315 -7.98 -15.68 -5.10
N ASN A 316 -8.57 -14.50 -5.31
CA ASN A 316 -8.34 -13.70 -6.49
C ASN A 316 -7.10 -12.79 -6.38
N PHE A 317 -6.55 -12.40 -7.52
CA PHE A 317 -5.45 -11.44 -7.64
C PHE A 317 -4.31 -11.72 -6.66
N GLY A 318 -3.90 -10.71 -5.88
CA GLY A 318 -2.82 -10.82 -4.91
C GLY A 318 -3.08 -11.86 -3.80
N HIS A 319 -4.34 -12.12 -3.47
CA HIS A 319 -4.71 -13.15 -2.48
C HIS A 319 -4.45 -14.58 -2.95
N GLY A 320 -4.35 -14.82 -4.26
CA GLY A 320 -3.96 -16.13 -4.79
C GLY A 320 -2.64 -16.67 -4.21
N TYR A 321 -1.77 -15.77 -3.71
CA TYR A 321 -0.56 -16.15 -3.00
C TYR A 321 -0.80 -17.07 -1.81
N TYR A 322 -1.92 -16.88 -1.08
CA TYR A 322 -2.19 -17.61 0.16
C TYR A 322 -2.76 -19.01 -0.05
N LYS A 323 -3.23 -19.34 -1.25
CA LYS A 323 -3.85 -20.62 -1.57
C LYS A 323 -2.88 -21.78 -1.30
N GLY A 324 -3.26 -22.69 -0.42
CA GLY A 324 -2.46 -23.87 -0.04
C GLY A 324 -1.23 -23.57 0.83
N LYS A 325 -1.04 -22.34 1.33
CA LYS A 325 0.11 -21.99 2.19
C LYS A 325 -0.05 -22.38 3.66
N SER A 326 -1.28 -22.56 4.13
CA SER A 326 -1.60 -22.97 5.50
C SER A 326 -2.92 -23.74 5.51
N SER A 327 -3.05 -24.77 6.33
CA SER A 327 -4.32 -25.48 6.52
C SER A 327 -5.39 -24.63 7.22
N LEU A 328 -4.97 -23.54 7.87
CA LEU A 328 -5.85 -22.55 8.51
C LEU A 328 -6.36 -21.47 7.54
N ILE A 329 -6.00 -21.53 6.27
CA ILE A 329 -6.52 -20.64 5.23
C ILE A 329 -7.42 -21.43 4.30
N LYS A 330 -8.72 -21.13 4.34
CA LYS A 330 -9.70 -21.62 3.37
C LYS A 330 -9.94 -20.55 2.32
N THR A 331 -9.83 -20.91 1.06
CA THR A 331 -10.08 -19.97 -0.06
C THR A 331 -11.37 -20.34 -0.79
N PHE A 332 -11.98 -19.33 -1.41
CA PHE A 332 -13.17 -19.48 -2.25
C PHE A 332 -13.12 -18.53 -3.43
N ASP A 333 -13.80 -18.87 -4.52
CA ASP A 333 -14.00 -17.95 -5.64
C ASP A 333 -15.05 -16.89 -5.27
N VAL A 334 -14.67 -15.63 -5.30
CA VAL A 334 -15.56 -14.51 -4.97
C VAL A 334 -16.73 -14.36 -5.96
N ASN A 335 -16.61 -14.91 -7.17
CA ASN A 335 -17.68 -14.97 -8.16
C ASN A 335 -18.66 -16.14 -7.94
N SER A 336 -18.32 -17.05 -7.03
CA SER A 336 -19.13 -18.20 -6.61
C SER A 336 -19.49 -18.07 -5.12
N PRO A 337 -20.43 -17.19 -4.73
CA PRO A 337 -20.78 -16.96 -3.32
C PRO A 337 -21.26 -18.23 -2.59
N ASP A 338 -21.71 -19.24 -3.32
CA ASP A 338 -22.13 -20.53 -2.74
C ASP A 338 -20.94 -21.30 -2.15
N GLU A 339 -19.71 -21.11 -2.65
CA GLU A 339 -18.52 -21.71 -2.03
C GLU A 339 -18.31 -21.16 -0.59
N LEU A 340 -18.48 -19.84 -0.40
CA LEU A 340 -18.44 -19.27 0.95
C LEU A 340 -19.57 -19.80 1.82
N TYR A 341 -20.78 -19.95 1.26
CA TYR A 341 -21.91 -20.52 1.96
C TYR A 341 -21.65 -21.98 2.40
N GLU A 342 -21.08 -22.82 1.54
CA GLU A 342 -20.69 -24.19 1.88
C GLU A 342 -19.64 -24.21 3.00
N ILE A 343 -18.66 -23.34 2.97
CA ILE A 343 -17.68 -23.19 4.04
C ILE A 343 -18.37 -22.82 5.35
N LEU A 344 -19.28 -21.82 5.34
CA LEU A 344 -19.96 -21.34 6.54
C LEU A 344 -20.95 -22.36 7.12
N THR A 345 -21.60 -23.16 6.27
CA THR A 345 -22.57 -24.20 6.71
C THR A 345 -21.96 -25.57 6.94
N GLY A 346 -20.70 -25.74 6.52
CA GLY A 346 -19.94 -26.98 6.73
C GLY A 346 -19.38 -27.12 8.14
N ASN A 347 -18.35 -27.94 8.26
CA ASN A 347 -17.71 -28.20 9.55
C ASN A 347 -16.76 -27.08 9.94
N LEU A 348 -17.29 -26.02 10.57
CA LEU A 348 -16.49 -24.99 11.24
C LEU A 348 -16.49 -25.29 12.75
N GLU A 349 -15.30 -25.26 13.32
CA GLU A 349 -15.07 -25.42 14.74
C GLU A 349 -14.54 -24.13 15.35
N LYS A 350 -14.62 -24.01 16.67
CA LYS A 350 -13.97 -22.94 17.38
C LYS A 350 -12.48 -22.99 17.15
N ARG A 351 -11.85 -21.82 17.13
CA ARG A 351 -10.41 -21.69 16.93
C ARG A 351 -9.61 -22.50 17.94
N ASP A 352 -8.72 -23.35 17.43
CA ASP A 352 -7.69 -23.99 18.22
C ASP A 352 -6.47 -23.07 18.30
N TYR A 353 -6.26 -22.45 19.45
CA TYR A 353 -5.15 -21.54 19.71
C TYR A 353 -3.76 -22.21 19.74
N LYS A 354 -3.71 -23.54 19.72
CA LYS A 354 -2.44 -24.30 19.64
C LYS A 354 -1.90 -24.37 18.21
N LYS A 355 -2.77 -24.23 17.22
CA LYS A 355 -2.38 -24.25 15.80
C LYS A 355 -1.67 -22.95 15.44
N ARG A 356 -0.43 -23.04 14.93
CA ARG A 356 0.45 -21.91 14.67
C ARG A 356 0.77 -21.68 13.20
N GLU A 357 0.26 -22.50 12.29
CA GLU A 357 0.62 -22.49 10.87
C GLU A 357 0.53 -21.10 10.21
N ASN A 358 -0.49 -20.30 10.54
CA ASN A 358 -0.62 -18.95 10.04
C ASN A 358 0.47 -18.02 10.62
N MET A 359 0.82 -18.17 11.90
CA MET A 359 1.94 -17.42 12.50
C MET A 359 3.27 -17.81 11.87
N GLU A 360 3.50 -19.09 11.64
CA GLU A 360 4.70 -19.61 10.99
C GLU A 360 4.83 -19.11 9.54
N LEU A 361 3.71 -19.06 8.81
CA LEU A 361 3.66 -18.46 7.47
C LEU A 361 4.08 -16.98 7.51
N TYR A 362 3.55 -16.23 8.48
CA TYR A 362 3.94 -14.83 8.70
C TYR A 362 5.44 -14.72 9.06
N GLU A 363 5.89 -15.44 10.07
CA GLU A 363 7.28 -15.38 10.58
C GLU A 363 8.31 -15.70 9.49
N LYS A 364 8.01 -16.70 8.66
CA LYS A 364 8.90 -17.15 7.58
C LYS A 364 8.95 -16.20 6.39
N ASN A 365 7.83 -15.52 6.06
CA ASN A 365 7.73 -14.85 4.75
C ASN A 365 7.27 -13.40 4.80
N LEU A 366 6.54 -12.97 5.83
CA LEU A 366 5.71 -11.76 5.75
C LEU A 366 6.04 -10.73 6.83
N THR A 367 7.15 -10.91 7.55
CA THR A 367 7.62 -9.89 8.48
C THR A 367 8.17 -8.67 7.74
N ASP A 368 8.20 -7.53 8.41
CA ASP A 368 8.89 -6.33 7.94
C ASP A 368 10.39 -6.58 7.68
N GLY A 369 11.02 -7.47 8.44
CA GLY A 369 12.39 -7.93 8.21
C GLY A 369 12.52 -8.70 6.91
N CYS A 370 11.62 -9.64 6.64
CA CYS A 370 11.59 -10.39 5.38
C CYS A 370 11.39 -9.47 4.16
N TYR A 371 10.51 -8.45 4.30
CA TYR A 371 10.35 -7.45 3.25
C TYR A 371 11.64 -6.68 3.01
N TYR A 372 12.30 -6.20 4.08
CA TYR A 372 13.52 -5.44 3.97
C TYR A 372 14.66 -6.22 3.30
N GLU A 373 14.84 -7.50 3.61
CA GLU A 373 15.85 -8.33 2.95
C GLU A 373 15.54 -8.53 1.45
N ARG A 374 14.28 -8.72 1.06
CA ARG A 374 13.86 -8.77 -0.35
C ARG A 374 14.10 -7.43 -1.04
N PHE A 375 13.79 -6.33 -0.36
CA PHE A 375 14.03 -4.99 -0.90
C PHE A 375 15.53 -4.73 -1.12
N LYS A 376 16.40 -5.09 -0.17
CA LYS A 376 17.86 -5.00 -0.35
C LYS A 376 18.35 -5.82 -1.53
N LYS A 377 17.86 -7.05 -1.65
CA LYS A 377 18.20 -7.91 -2.79
C LYS A 377 17.79 -7.26 -4.11
N PHE A 378 16.56 -6.79 -4.20
CA PHE A 378 16.05 -6.06 -5.36
C PHE A 378 16.94 -4.85 -5.72
N VAL A 379 17.31 -4.03 -4.73
CA VAL A 379 18.15 -2.85 -4.96
C VAL A 379 19.52 -3.25 -5.52
N ARG A 380 20.15 -4.31 -5.01
CA ARG A 380 21.41 -4.84 -5.56
C ARG A 380 21.25 -5.30 -7.01
N GLU A 381 20.22 -6.10 -7.28
CA GLU A 381 19.94 -6.63 -8.63
C GLU A 381 19.79 -5.54 -9.69
N ILE A 382 19.10 -4.43 -9.37
CA ILE A 382 18.92 -3.34 -10.34
C ILE A 382 20.19 -2.51 -10.54
N MET A 383 21.08 -2.47 -9.54
CA MET A 383 22.36 -1.77 -9.65
C MET A 383 23.39 -2.59 -10.41
N ASP A 384 23.40 -3.91 -10.22
CA ASP A 384 24.34 -4.83 -10.89
C ASP A 384 24.02 -5.01 -12.39
N THR A 385 22.79 -4.80 -12.82
CA THR A 385 22.39 -4.91 -14.24
C THR A 385 22.88 -3.76 -15.13
N GLU A 386 23.40 -2.68 -14.56
CA GLU A 386 23.89 -1.50 -15.31
C GLU A 386 25.43 -1.36 -15.26
N GLY A 387 26.16 -2.26 -14.57
CA GLY A 387 27.63 -2.33 -14.57
C GLY A 387 28.14 -3.27 -15.65
#